data_1596e2b737b4e0a8bfc005b7bb340ffd
#
_entry.id   1596e2b737b4e0a8bfc005b7bb340ffd
#
_cell.length_a   1.000
_cell.length_b   1.000
_cell.length_c   1.000
_cell.angle_alpha   90.00
_cell.angle_beta   90.00
_cell.angle_gamma   90.00
#
_symmetry.space_group_name_H-M   'P 1'
#
loop_
_entity.id
_entity.type
_entity.pdbx_description
1 polymer ?
#
loop_
_entity_poly.entity_id
_entity_poly.type
_entity_poly.pdbx_seq_one_letter_code
_entity_poly.pdbx_strand_id
1 'polypeptide(L)'
;MKKQIGITAAILMALSLAACSNQSQSSNSNSSASSSKVQKNNTSKSESKTSESSSSSQESSSQAPEQNRMDNLTAKLRKALPGMLLPTKDGLGTGSDKLNVRYTSEGNVNTVYYSVGNTTSDFNASNLKNEKPYAVLKEVKNASESESSDIINYSPEQQGLPTTKLDDSTTATTQGAAGQKYLQWNKDKYSFVIQASSMMKQDPTKRGKEVLALVNKYGVPGTTSNGNLHVTLGDSVGSLNTVIAWQDGKNVYQIKAHDTETALKMLASLK
;
A
#
# COMPACT_ATOMS: atom_id res chain seq x y z
N MET A 1 -9.13 46.85 33.79
CA MET A 1 -10.44 46.22 33.90
C MET A 1 -11.19 46.38 32.59
N LYS A 2 -11.23 45.34 31.76
CA LYS A 2 -12.23 45.17 30.68
C LYS A 2 -12.39 43.65 30.44
N LYS A 3 -13.52 43.12 30.87
CA LYS A 3 -13.95 41.72 30.66
C LYS A 3 -14.33 41.53 29.20
N GLN A 4 -13.77 40.53 28.57
CA GLN A 4 -14.26 40.01 27.28
C GLN A 4 -15.07 38.74 27.55
N ILE A 5 -16.30 38.74 27.13
CA ILE A 5 -17.27 37.64 27.24
C ILE A 5 -17.13 36.79 25.98
N GLY A 6 -16.75 35.53 26.14
CA GLY A 6 -16.71 34.56 25.04
C GLY A 6 -18.10 33.99 24.76
N ILE A 7 -18.52 34.05 23.52
CA ILE A 7 -19.74 33.43 23.01
C ILE A 7 -19.39 32.07 22.45
N THR A 8 -19.84 31.02 23.11
CA THR A 8 -19.79 29.63 22.59
C THR A 8 -21.00 29.38 21.71
N ALA A 9 -20.80 29.22 20.42
CA ALA A 9 -21.82 28.77 19.49
C ALA A 9 -21.82 27.24 19.43
N ALA A 10 -22.85 26.61 20.00
CA ALA A 10 -23.14 25.19 19.83
C ALA A 10 -23.90 24.96 18.53
N ILE A 11 -23.31 24.23 17.61
CA ILE A 11 -23.98 23.78 16.39
C ILE A 11 -24.51 22.36 16.62
N LEU A 12 -25.81 22.23 16.75
CA LEU A 12 -26.57 21.00 16.75
C LEU A 12 -26.81 20.57 15.29
N MET A 13 -26.20 19.50 14.83
CA MET A 13 -26.57 18.82 13.58
C MET A 13 -27.58 17.72 13.87
N ALA A 14 -28.79 17.89 13.34
CA ALA A 14 -29.84 16.90 13.35
C ALA A 14 -29.61 15.87 12.24
N LEU A 15 -29.53 14.60 12.62
CA LEU A 15 -29.52 13.44 11.71
C LEU A 15 -30.95 13.08 11.34
N SER A 16 -31.31 13.20 10.08
CA SER A 16 -32.56 12.66 9.52
C SER A 16 -32.30 11.26 8.95
N LEU A 17 -32.87 10.24 9.60
CA LEU A 17 -32.99 8.89 9.09
C LEU A 17 -34.14 8.81 8.10
N ALA A 18 -33.85 8.51 6.84
CA ALA A 18 -34.86 8.08 5.87
C ALA A 18 -34.76 6.58 5.68
N ALA A 19 -35.69 5.85 6.24
CA ALA A 19 -35.93 4.43 5.98
C ALA A 19 -36.81 4.30 4.74
N CYS A 20 -36.37 3.58 3.72
CA CYS A 20 -37.23 3.04 2.68
C CYS A 20 -37.10 1.52 2.65
N SER A 21 -38.15 0.90 3.16
CA SER A 21 -38.45 -0.51 2.95
C SER A 21 -39.08 -0.67 1.56
N ASN A 22 -38.64 -1.64 0.76
CA ASN A 22 -39.51 -2.22 -0.25
C ASN A 22 -39.29 -3.73 -0.34
N GLN A 23 -40.38 -4.42 -0.10
CA GLN A 23 -40.57 -5.85 -0.04
C GLN A 23 -41.36 -6.25 -1.31
N SER A 24 -40.97 -7.33 -1.98
CA SER A 24 -41.82 -8.27 -2.71
C SER A 24 -40.93 -9.31 -3.41
N GLN A 25 -40.99 -10.51 -2.95
CA GLN A 25 -41.78 -11.71 -3.26
C GLN A 25 -41.38 -12.37 -4.60
N SER A 26 -40.78 -13.51 -4.42
CA SER A 26 -40.99 -14.88 -4.89
C SER A 26 -41.45 -15.12 -6.33
N SER A 27 -40.76 -16.00 -7.02
CA SER A 27 -41.36 -17.27 -7.47
C SER A 27 -40.34 -18.23 -8.12
N ASN A 28 -40.52 -19.44 -7.75
CA ASN A 28 -40.04 -20.76 -8.12
C ASN A 28 -40.02 -21.05 -9.65
N SER A 29 -39.07 -21.83 -10.12
CA SER A 29 -39.27 -23.21 -10.61
C SER A 29 -38.14 -23.67 -11.53
N ASN A 30 -37.50 -24.73 -11.12
CA ASN A 30 -37.42 -26.08 -11.70
C ASN A 30 -36.58 -26.32 -12.97
N SER A 31 -35.53 -27.09 -12.73
CA SER A 31 -35.12 -28.37 -13.34
C SER A 31 -34.88 -28.44 -14.86
N SER A 32 -33.70 -28.89 -15.25
CA SER A 32 -33.51 -30.24 -15.85
C SER A 32 -32.08 -30.48 -16.29
N ALA A 33 -31.57 -31.63 -15.96
CA ALA A 33 -30.30 -32.22 -16.36
C ALA A 33 -30.36 -32.80 -17.77
N SER A 34 -29.18 -32.91 -18.43
CA SER A 34 -28.75 -34.00 -19.33
C SER A 34 -27.36 -33.68 -19.85
N SER A 35 -26.37 -34.33 -19.46
CA SER A 35 -25.64 -35.57 -19.78
C SER A 35 -25.17 -35.73 -21.26
N SER A 36 -23.82 -35.97 -21.30
CA SER A 36 -23.04 -36.82 -22.21
C SER A 36 -22.76 -36.32 -23.62
N LYS A 37 -21.54 -36.40 -24.17
CA LYS A 37 -20.69 -37.55 -24.41
C LYS A 37 -19.31 -37.15 -24.96
N VAL A 38 -18.36 -37.94 -24.59
CA VAL A 38 -17.01 -38.16 -25.09
C VAL A 38 -16.95 -38.40 -26.57
N GLN A 39 -15.92 -37.84 -27.27
CA GLN A 39 -15.23 -38.60 -28.32
C GLN A 39 -13.77 -38.14 -28.53
N LYS A 40 -12.94 -39.11 -28.62
CA LYS A 40 -11.50 -39.27 -28.70
C LYS A 40 -11.09 -39.41 -30.17
N ASN A 41 -9.82 -39.16 -30.45
CA ASN A 41 -8.94 -39.57 -31.59
C ASN A 41 -8.53 -38.43 -32.51
N ASN A 42 -7.32 -38.37 -33.08
CA ASN A 42 -6.11 -39.18 -33.08
C ASN A 42 -4.99 -38.39 -33.74
N THR A 43 -3.79 -38.58 -33.25
CA THR A 43 -2.46 -38.60 -33.84
C THR A 43 -2.28 -38.28 -35.34
N SER A 44 -1.32 -37.40 -35.68
CA SER A 44 -0.31 -37.68 -36.71
C SER A 44 0.94 -36.83 -36.56
N LYS A 45 2.04 -37.53 -36.56
CA LYS A 45 3.45 -37.25 -36.55
C LYS A 45 3.93 -36.83 -37.94
N SER A 46 4.81 -35.82 -38.07
CA SER A 46 5.83 -35.82 -39.12
C SER A 46 7.01 -34.91 -38.79
N GLU A 47 8.16 -35.43 -39.09
CA GLU A 47 9.51 -35.02 -38.70
C GLU A 47 10.15 -33.97 -39.61
N SER A 48 11.10 -33.23 -39.01
CA SER A 48 12.43 -32.79 -39.45
C SER A 48 12.60 -31.83 -40.63
N LYS A 49 13.31 -30.72 -40.36
CA LYS A 49 14.65 -30.51 -40.96
C LYS A 49 15.42 -29.36 -40.29
N THR A 50 16.60 -29.68 -39.87
CA THR A 50 17.74 -28.89 -39.41
C THR A 50 18.16 -27.85 -40.46
N SER A 51 18.51 -26.61 -39.97
CA SER A 51 19.54 -25.80 -40.61
C SER A 51 20.21 -24.94 -39.53
N GLU A 52 21.46 -25.20 -39.28
CA GLU A 52 22.43 -24.40 -38.49
C GLU A 52 22.74 -23.08 -39.24
N SER A 53 22.89 -22.00 -38.50
CA SER A 53 23.85 -20.94 -38.81
C SER A 53 24.11 -20.05 -37.60
N SER A 54 25.30 -20.25 -37.04
CA SER A 54 26.29 -19.38 -36.40
C SER A 54 25.88 -18.11 -35.67
N SER A 55 26.09 -18.17 -34.37
CA SER A 55 26.87 -17.33 -33.44
C SER A 55 26.95 -15.82 -33.67
N SER A 56 26.37 -15.06 -32.75
CA SER A 56 27.04 -13.93 -32.10
C SER A 56 26.64 -13.93 -30.63
N SER A 57 27.58 -14.22 -29.77
CA SER A 57 27.48 -14.13 -28.31
C SER A 57 27.35 -12.67 -27.90
N GLN A 58 26.14 -12.28 -27.55
CA GLN A 58 25.87 -11.17 -26.66
C GLN A 58 25.50 -11.78 -25.31
N GLU A 59 26.37 -11.62 -24.32
CA GLU A 59 26.04 -11.84 -22.92
C GLU A 59 24.91 -10.91 -22.53
N SER A 60 23.68 -11.36 -22.74
CA SER A 60 22.49 -10.79 -22.17
C SER A 60 22.40 -11.34 -20.75
N SER A 61 22.71 -10.53 -19.75
CA SER A 61 22.31 -10.78 -18.37
C SER A 61 20.81 -11.03 -18.36
N SER A 62 20.41 -12.29 -18.22
CA SER A 62 19.01 -12.69 -18.16
C SER A 62 18.40 -12.25 -16.82
N GLN A 63 18.02 -10.97 -16.74
CA GLN A 63 17.10 -10.51 -15.69
C GLN A 63 15.75 -11.17 -15.90
N ALA A 64 15.10 -11.57 -14.80
CA ALA A 64 13.76 -12.12 -14.86
C ALA A 64 12.80 -11.16 -15.59
N PRO A 65 11.86 -11.64 -16.42
CA PRO A 65 10.92 -10.78 -17.18
C PRO A 65 10.18 -9.75 -16.33
N GLU A 66 9.92 -10.08 -15.07
CA GLU A 66 9.27 -9.23 -14.07
C GLU A 66 10.12 -8.00 -13.70
N GLN A 67 11.42 -8.19 -13.47
CA GLN A 67 12.33 -7.09 -13.17
C GLN A 67 12.48 -6.15 -14.38
N ASN A 68 12.54 -6.69 -15.59
CA ASN A 68 12.58 -5.90 -16.81
C ASN A 68 11.33 -5.02 -16.98
N ARG A 69 10.15 -5.51 -16.56
CA ARG A 69 8.92 -4.71 -16.60
C ARG A 69 8.95 -3.57 -15.60
N MET A 70 9.34 -3.84 -14.35
CA MET A 70 9.48 -2.79 -13.31
C MET A 70 10.48 -1.72 -13.73
N ASP A 71 11.64 -2.10 -14.28
CA ASP A 71 12.67 -1.16 -14.74
C ASP A 71 12.15 -0.27 -15.87
N ASN A 72 11.45 -0.84 -16.85
CA ASN A 72 10.82 -0.10 -17.94
C ASN A 72 9.78 0.91 -17.43
N LEU A 73 8.90 0.50 -16.53
CA LEU A 73 7.87 1.36 -15.96
C LEU A 73 8.50 2.48 -15.11
N THR A 74 9.51 2.16 -14.30
CA THR A 74 10.25 3.15 -13.49
C THR A 74 11.01 4.14 -14.38
N ALA A 75 11.60 3.71 -15.49
CA ALA A 75 12.25 4.61 -16.44
C ALA A 75 11.25 5.60 -17.08
N LYS A 76 10.03 5.14 -17.40
CA LYS A 76 8.94 6.01 -17.90
C LYS A 76 8.47 6.99 -16.82
N LEU A 77 8.33 6.53 -15.56
CA LEU A 77 8.01 7.42 -14.43
C LEU A 77 9.05 8.49 -14.21
N ARG A 78 10.34 8.17 -14.26
CA ARG A 78 11.43 9.17 -14.10
C ARG A 78 11.39 10.27 -15.17
N LYS A 79 10.97 9.93 -16.38
CA LYS A 79 10.75 10.94 -17.44
C LYS A 79 9.53 11.79 -17.17
N ALA A 80 8.45 11.21 -16.65
CA ALA A 80 7.19 11.89 -16.38
C ALA A 80 7.21 12.71 -15.07
N LEU A 81 7.95 12.27 -14.06
CA LEU A 81 8.02 12.84 -12.71
C LEU A 81 9.49 13.07 -12.30
N PRO A 82 10.18 14.04 -12.95
CA PRO A 82 11.60 14.26 -12.68
C PRO A 82 11.85 14.68 -11.24
N GLY A 83 12.86 14.05 -10.62
CA GLY A 83 13.27 14.32 -9.24
C GLY A 83 12.46 13.63 -8.16
N MET A 84 11.37 12.93 -8.49
CA MET A 84 10.63 12.12 -7.52
C MET A 84 11.43 10.86 -7.15
N LEU A 85 11.53 10.54 -5.86
CA LEU A 85 12.04 9.26 -5.39
C LEU A 85 11.10 8.13 -5.82
N LEU A 86 11.61 7.17 -6.57
CA LEU A 86 10.82 6.07 -7.11
C LEU A 86 11.44 4.72 -6.76
N PRO A 87 10.62 3.71 -6.40
CA PRO A 87 11.12 2.36 -6.15
C PRO A 87 11.59 1.72 -7.45
N THR A 88 12.66 0.93 -7.36
CA THR A 88 13.19 0.10 -8.44
C THR A 88 12.75 -1.36 -8.31
N LYS A 89 12.05 -1.70 -7.22
CA LYS A 89 11.43 -3.02 -6.99
C LYS A 89 9.95 -2.83 -6.67
N ASP A 90 9.15 -3.75 -7.12
CA ASP A 90 7.68 -3.73 -6.89
C ASP A 90 7.26 -4.18 -5.49
N GLY A 91 8.18 -4.77 -4.73
CA GLY A 91 7.91 -5.28 -3.37
C GLY A 91 7.11 -6.58 -3.34
N LEU A 92 6.61 -7.05 -4.47
CA LEU A 92 5.91 -8.32 -4.61
C LEU A 92 6.92 -9.49 -4.62
N GLY A 93 6.47 -10.68 -4.40
CA GLY A 93 7.33 -11.88 -4.52
C GLY A 93 7.30 -12.42 -5.93
N THR A 94 6.21 -13.07 -6.26
CA THR A 94 5.95 -13.68 -7.58
C THR A 94 4.67 -13.07 -8.16
N GLY A 95 4.49 -13.15 -9.48
CA GLY A 95 3.27 -12.66 -10.16
C GLY A 95 3.30 -11.19 -10.55
N SER A 96 4.46 -10.56 -10.52
CA SER A 96 4.66 -9.17 -10.93
C SER A 96 4.84 -8.99 -12.46
N ASP A 97 4.77 -10.08 -13.23
CA ASP A 97 4.78 -10.06 -14.71
C ASP A 97 3.66 -9.21 -15.30
N LYS A 98 2.54 -9.04 -14.57
CA LYS A 98 1.38 -8.22 -14.94
C LYS A 98 1.31 -6.90 -14.18
N LEU A 99 2.45 -6.41 -13.71
CA LEU A 99 2.55 -5.11 -13.06
C LEU A 99 2.08 -4.00 -14.00
N ASN A 100 1.19 -3.16 -13.51
CA ASN A 100 0.68 -1.98 -14.19
C ASN A 100 0.96 -0.74 -13.35
N VAL A 101 1.25 0.37 -14.02
CA VAL A 101 1.55 1.64 -13.35
C VAL A 101 0.81 2.77 -14.04
N ARG A 102 0.12 3.57 -13.23
CA ARG A 102 -0.41 4.87 -13.63
C ARG A 102 0.05 5.95 -12.66
N TYR A 103 0.02 7.20 -13.11
CA TYR A 103 0.34 8.34 -12.26
C TYR A 103 -0.62 9.51 -12.51
N THR A 104 -0.64 10.42 -11.55
CA THR A 104 -1.20 11.77 -11.66
C THR A 104 -0.16 12.78 -11.17
N SER A 105 -0.19 13.98 -11.75
CA SER A 105 0.65 15.12 -11.35
C SER A 105 -0.22 16.36 -11.38
N GLU A 106 -0.57 16.89 -10.21
CA GLU A 106 -1.48 18.01 -10.05
C GLU A 106 -0.87 19.03 -9.06
N GLY A 107 -0.56 20.23 -9.55
CA GLY A 107 0.10 21.24 -8.73
C GLY A 107 1.45 20.76 -8.21
N ASN A 108 1.61 20.75 -6.88
CA ASN A 108 2.79 20.25 -6.19
C ASN A 108 2.70 18.77 -5.78
N VAL A 109 1.64 18.05 -6.19
CA VAL A 109 1.38 16.66 -5.79
C VAL A 109 1.57 15.71 -6.95
N ASN A 110 2.47 14.75 -6.78
CA ASN A 110 2.63 13.60 -7.64
C ASN A 110 2.10 12.35 -6.94
N THR A 111 1.37 11.50 -7.66
CA THR A 111 0.88 10.23 -7.14
C THR A 111 1.08 9.11 -8.15
N VAL A 112 1.72 8.04 -7.72
CA VAL A 112 1.96 6.84 -8.54
C VAL A 112 1.17 5.68 -7.94
N TYR A 113 0.44 4.96 -8.78
CA TYR A 113 -0.38 3.83 -8.42
C TYR A 113 0.21 2.57 -9.06
N TYR A 114 0.50 1.57 -8.23
CA TYR A 114 1.01 0.27 -8.63
C TYR A 114 -0.09 -0.77 -8.46
N SER A 115 -0.43 -1.46 -9.54
CA SER A 115 -1.45 -2.52 -9.55
C SER A 115 -0.94 -3.76 -10.27
N VAL A 116 -1.55 -4.90 -9.99
CA VAL A 116 -1.36 -6.14 -10.74
C VAL A 116 -2.69 -6.49 -11.36
N GLY A 117 -2.74 -6.44 -12.69
CA GLY A 117 -3.93 -6.75 -13.47
C GLY A 117 -4.00 -8.22 -13.88
N ASN A 118 -5.07 -8.58 -14.58
CA ASN A 118 -5.16 -9.88 -15.26
C ASN A 118 -4.25 -9.93 -16.51
N THR A 119 -3.97 -8.76 -17.07
CA THR A 119 -3.10 -8.55 -18.24
C THR A 119 -2.23 -7.32 -18.03
N THR A 120 -1.16 -7.24 -18.81
CA THR A 120 -0.35 -6.02 -18.88
C THR A 120 -1.10 -4.94 -19.67
N SER A 121 -0.99 -3.70 -19.21
CA SER A 121 -1.51 -2.51 -19.90
C SER A 121 -0.36 -1.56 -20.24
N ASP A 122 -0.60 -0.64 -21.14
CA ASP A 122 0.33 0.43 -21.45
C ASP A 122 0.51 1.35 -20.23
N PHE A 123 1.68 1.95 -20.16
CA PHE A 123 2.00 2.91 -19.11
C PHE A 123 0.99 4.07 -19.08
N ASN A 124 0.42 4.32 -17.92
CA ASN A 124 -0.57 5.36 -17.67
C ASN A 124 -1.85 5.26 -18.52
N ALA A 125 -2.19 4.06 -18.98
CA ALA A 125 -3.41 3.83 -19.75
C ALA A 125 -4.68 4.17 -18.94
N SER A 126 -5.71 4.67 -19.61
CA SER A 126 -6.93 5.16 -18.97
C SER A 126 -7.72 4.08 -18.24
N ASN A 127 -7.70 2.85 -18.74
CA ASN A 127 -8.34 1.69 -18.11
C ASN A 127 -7.76 1.35 -16.73
N LEU A 128 -6.49 1.70 -16.46
CA LEU A 128 -5.84 1.48 -15.17
C LEU A 128 -6.48 2.25 -14.00
N LYS A 129 -7.35 3.21 -14.28
CA LYS A 129 -8.15 3.89 -13.23
C LYS A 129 -9.10 2.93 -12.51
N ASN A 130 -9.49 1.84 -13.18
CA ASN A 130 -10.40 0.82 -12.64
C ASN A 130 -9.66 -0.31 -11.91
N GLU A 131 -8.34 -0.38 -12.02
CA GLU A 131 -7.56 -1.37 -11.28
C GLU A 131 -7.36 -0.92 -9.83
N LYS A 132 -7.51 -1.87 -8.90
CA LYS A 132 -7.24 -1.64 -7.48
C LYS A 132 -5.72 -1.68 -7.25
N PRO A 133 -5.09 -0.59 -6.79
CA PRO A 133 -3.67 -0.59 -6.53
C PRO A 133 -3.35 -1.42 -5.29
N TYR A 134 -2.23 -2.13 -5.30
CA TYR A 134 -1.65 -2.76 -4.13
C TYR A 134 -0.71 -1.81 -3.36
N ALA A 135 -0.20 -0.79 -4.05
CA ALA A 135 0.59 0.29 -3.45
C ALA A 135 0.33 1.62 -4.16
N VAL A 136 0.38 2.70 -3.39
CA VAL A 136 0.26 4.08 -3.88
C VAL A 136 1.39 4.89 -3.24
N LEU A 137 2.25 5.49 -4.05
CA LEU A 137 3.32 6.40 -3.62
C LEU A 137 2.93 7.83 -3.96
N LYS A 138 2.89 8.69 -2.95
CA LYS A 138 2.59 10.13 -3.07
C LYS A 138 3.82 10.95 -2.71
N GLU A 139 4.08 12.00 -3.47
CA GLU A 139 5.01 13.08 -3.17
C GLU A 139 4.25 14.39 -3.11
N VAL A 140 4.52 15.22 -2.11
CA VAL A 140 4.12 16.63 -2.05
C VAL A 140 5.38 17.47 -2.05
N LYS A 141 5.62 18.18 -3.15
CA LYS A 141 6.81 19.03 -3.34
C LYS A 141 6.67 20.32 -2.56
N ASN A 142 7.76 20.74 -1.91
CA ASN A 142 7.79 21.97 -1.12
C ASN A 142 6.59 22.11 -0.18
N ALA A 143 6.28 21.02 0.53
CA ALA A 143 5.17 20.97 1.47
C ALA A 143 5.39 22.02 2.58
N SER A 144 4.33 22.70 2.97
CA SER A 144 4.31 23.55 4.16
C SER A 144 4.48 22.69 5.42
N GLU A 145 4.83 23.31 6.53
CA GLU A 145 4.95 22.62 7.81
C GLU A 145 3.65 21.94 8.25
N SER A 146 2.51 22.60 8.02
CA SER A 146 1.19 22.03 8.29
C SER A 146 0.89 20.82 7.42
N GLU A 147 1.09 20.91 6.08
CA GLU A 147 0.91 19.79 5.16
C GLU A 147 1.83 18.61 5.52
N SER A 148 3.07 18.90 5.89
CA SER A 148 4.03 17.89 6.32
C SER A 148 3.56 17.17 7.58
N SER A 149 3.13 17.93 8.58
CA SER A 149 2.60 17.40 9.84
C SER A 149 1.37 16.52 9.62
N ASP A 150 0.43 16.97 8.81
CA ASP A 150 -0.82 16.27 8.52
C ASP A 150 -0.57 14.95 7.76
N ILE A 151 0.38 14.94 6.81
CA ILE A 151 0.71 13.75 6.02
C ILE A 151 1.50 12.73 6.82
N ILE A 152 2.50 13.21 7.57
CA ILE A 152 3.38 12.34 8.38
C ILE A 152 2.61 11.79 9.57
N ASN A 153 1.77 12.61 10.21
CA ASN A 153 0.97 12.21 11.37
C ASN A 153 1.82 11.52 12.45
N TYR A 154 2.95 12.16 12.81
CA TYR A 154 3.88 11.64 13.81
C TYR A 154 3.23 11.57 15.19
N SER A 155 3.38 10.44 15.84
CA SER A 155 2.88 10.21 17.21
C SER A 155 4.06 10.27 18.19
N PRO A 156 4.18 11.32 19.01
CA PRO A 156 5.25 11.40 20.00
C PRO A 156 5.12 10.30 21.05
N GLU A 157 6.23 10.00 21.71
CA GLU A 157 6.26 9.00 22.79
C GLU A 157 5.26 9.35 23.89
N GLN A 158 4.48 8.35 24.29
CA GLN A 158 3.46 8.50 25.33
C GLN A 158 3.99 7.94 26.65
N GLN A 159 3.95 8.74 27.71
CA GLN A 159 4.36 8.34 29.05
C GLN A 159 3.15 7.97 29.91
N GLY A 160 3.37 7.10 30.93
CA GLY A 160 2.34 6.73 31.88
C GLY A 160 1.30 5.74 31.37
N LEU A 161 1.44 5.25 30.13
CA LEU A 161 0.59 4.21 29.56
C LEU A 161 1.11 2.80 29.91
N PRO A 162 0.24 1.78 29.93
CA PRO A 162 0.66 0.39 30.03
C PRO A 162 1.65 0.04 28.91
N THR A 163 2.65 -0.77 29.23
CA THR A 163 3.70 -1.15 28.29
C THR A 163 3.71 -2.65 28.00
N THR A 164 4.23 -3.00 26.84
CA THR A 164 4.49 -4.40 26.44
C THR A 164 5.81 -4.50 25.70
N LYS A 165 6.55 -5.60 25.92
CA LYS A 165 7.79 -5.87 25.20
C LYS A 165 7.48 -6.43 23.82
N LEU A 166 8.11 -5.84 22.79
CA LEU A 166 8.10 -6.36 21.44
C LEU A 166 9.27 -7.32 21.21
N ASP A 167 10.46 -6.94 21.67
CA ASP A 167 11.68 -7.76 21.76
C ASP A 167 12.46 -7.39 23.03
N ASP A 168 13.72 -7.82 23.14
CA ASP A 168 14.55 -7.56 24.32
C ASP A 168 14.93 -6.09 24.48
N SER A 169 14.94 -5.32 23.39
CA SER A 169 15.38 -3.92 23.35
C SER A 169 14.23 -2.92 23.15
N THR A 170 13.08 -3.36 22.65
CA THR A 170 11.98 -2.49 22.24
C THR A 170 10.75 -2.71 23.11
N THR A 171 10.34 -1.66 23.78
CA THR A 171 9.08 -1.61 24.56
C THR A 171 8.10 -0.68 23.86
N ALA A 172 6.85 -1.12 23.74
CA ALA A 172 5.75 -0.35 23.17
C ALA A 172 4.76 0.02 24.26
N THR A 173 4.10 1.18 24.10
CA THR A 173 2.95 1.58 24.91
C THR A 173 1.65 1.07 24.29
N THR A 174 0.64 0.84 25.12
CA THR A 174 -0.69 0.41 24.66
C THR A 174 -1.74 1.37 25.19
N GLN A 175 -2.69 1.71 24.35
CA GLN A 175 -3.86 2.51 24.72
C GLN A 175 -5.11 2.06 24.00
N GLY A 176 -6.27 2.34 24.58
CA GLY A 176 -7.58 2.10 23.99
C GLY A 176 -8.36 3.40 23.84
N ALA A 177 -8.96 3.62 22.69
CA ALA A 177 -9.85 4.76 22.45
C ALA A 177 -10.89 4.42 21.41
N ALA A 178 -12.13 4.83 21.63
CA ALA A 178 -13.23 4.73 20.65
C ALA A 178 -13.38 3.34 19.99
N GLY A 179 -13.29 2.26 20.75
CA GLY A 179 -13.39 0.89 20.23
C GLY A 179 -12.14 0.40 19.48
N GLN A 180 -11.05 1.14 19.53
CA GLN A 180 -9.75 0.76 18.96
C GLN A 180 -8.73 0.48 20.05
N LYS A 181 -7.74 -0.35 19.75
CA LYS A 181 -6.52 -0.56 20.52
C LYS A 181 -5.33 -0.08 19.70
N TYR A 182 -4.44 0.66 20.32
CA TYR A 182 -3.23 1.15 19.71
C TYR A 182 -2.03 0.59 20.46
N LEU A 183 -1.06 0.13 19.69
CA LEU A 183 0.27 -0.24 20.17
C LEU A 183 1.24 0.72 19.50
N GLN A 184 2.06 1.42 20.30
CA GLN A 184 2.97 2.43 19.79
C GLN A 184 4.37 2.27 20.37
N TRP A 185 5.37 2.46 19.51
CA TRP A 185 6.76 2.68 19.94
C TRP A 185 7.41 3.72 19.04
N ASN A 186 8.49 4.31 19.55
CA ASN A 186 9.27 5.28 18.80
C ASN A 186 10.71 4.78 18.71
N LYS A 187 11.33 4.95 17.55
CA LYS A 187 12.74 4.63 17.31
C LYS A 187 13.31 5.64 16.33
N ASP A 188 14.45 6.20 16.64
CA ASP A 188 15.07 7.28 15.88
C ASP A 188 14.07 8.46 15.70
N LYS A 189 13.82 8.86 14.46
CA LYS A 189 12.85 9.91 14.13
C LYS A 189 11.46 9.36 13.75
N TYR A 190 11.22 8.06 13.91
CA TYR A 190 9.96 7.44 13.51
C TYR A 190 9.08 7.11 14.70
N SER A 191 7.79 7.33 14.52
CA SER A 191 6.73 6.69 15.30
C SER A 191 6.17 5.48 14.55
N PHE A 192 5.91 4.41 15.28
CA PHE A 192 5.32 3.17 14.78
C PHE A 192 4.03 2.93 15.54
N VAL A 193 2.94 2.77 14.80
CA VAL A 193 1.60 2.61 15.37
C VAL A 193 0.91 1.42 14.73
N ILE A 194 0.43 0.50 15.56
CA ILE A 194 -0.44 -0.60 15.14
C ILE A 194 -1.82 -0.34 15.72
N GLN A 195 -2.79 -0.15 14.86
CA GLN A 195 -4.19 0.04 15.22
C GLN A 195 -4.97 -1.24 15.01
N ALA A 196 -5.75 -1.65 16.01
CA ALA A 196 -6.55 -2.86 16.03
C ALA A 196 -7.97 -2.59 16.53
N SER A 197 -8.96 -3.29 16.01
CA SER A 197 -10.34 -3.20 16.49
C SER A 197 -10.54 -3.98 17.80
N SER A 198 -11.00 -3.30 18.85
CA SER A 198 -11.39 -3.95 20.11
C SER A 198 -12.66 -4.79 19.92
N MET A 199 -13.57 -4.35 19.06
CA MET A 199 -14.82 -5.06 18.77
C MET A 199 -14.57 -6.41 18.08
N MET A 200 -13.55 -6.47 17.22
CA MET A 200 -13.12 -7.70 16.53
C MET A 200 -12.16 -8.53 17.38
N LYS A 201 -11.93 -8.16 18.63
CA LYS A 201 -11.01 -8.83 19.58
C LYS A 201 -9.58 -8.99 19.03
N GLN A 202 -9.15 -8.09 18.16
CA GLN A 202 -7.81 -8.10 17.58
C GLN A 202 -6.78 -7.67 18.64
N ASP A 203 -5.60 -8.31 18.60
CA ASP A 203 -4.45 -7.94 19.44
C ASP A 203 -3.34 -7.33 18.54
N PRO A 204 -2.97 -6.06 18.76
CA PRO A 204 -1.93 -5.42 17.97
C PRO A 204 -0.51 -5.93 18.30
N THR A 205 -0.30 -6.65 19.41
CA THR A 205 1.04 -7.02 19.90
C THR A 205 1.77 -7.97 18.93
N LYS A 206 1.06 -9.00 18.44
CA LYS A 206 1.65 -9.94 17.47
C LYS A 206 2.09 -9.20 16.21
N ARG A 207 1.21 -8.36 15.66
CA ARG A 207 1.54 -7.56 14.46
C ARG A 207 2.67 -6.56 14.72
N GLY A 208 2.72 -5.96 15.91
CA GLY A 208 3.82 -5.07 16.31
C GLY A 208 5.17 -5.77 16.27
N LYS A 209 5.27 -6.99 16.78
CA LYS A 209 6.50 -7.80 16.70
C LYS A 209 6.90 -8.13 15.26
N GLU A 210 5.95 -8.49 14.41
CA GLU A 210 6.17 -8.75 12.98
C GLU A 210 6.67 -7.49 12.27
N VAL A 211 6.02 -6.35 12.49
CA VAL A 211 6.43 -5.06 11.90
C VAL A 211 7.81 -4.65 12.36
N LEU A 212 8.12 -4.80 13.65
CA LEU A 212 9.47 -4.52 14.18
C LEU A 212 10.54 -5.39 13.50
N ALA A 213 10.28 -6.69 13.32
CA ALA A 213 11.18 -7.59 12.61
C ALA A 213 11.39 -7.18 11.15
N LEU A 214 10.32 -6.76 10.45
CA LEU A 214 10.39 -6.28 9.07
C LEU A 214 11.18 -4.95 8.97
N VAL A 215 10.96 -4.03 9.90
CA VAL A 215 11.70 -2.75 9.97
C VAL A 215 13.18 -3.01 10.25
N ASN A 216 13.52 -3.94 11.15
CA ASN A 216 14.91 -4.31 11.42
C ASN A 216 15.57 -4.97 10.18
N LYS A 217 14.80 -5.67 9.35
CA LYS A 217 15.29 -6.36 8.15
C LYS A 217 15.49 -5.41 6.95
N TYR A 218 14.53 -4.53 6.68
CA TYR A 218 14.50 -3.71 5.46
C TYR A 218 14.84 -2.24 5.70
N GLY A 219 14.74 -1.76 6.94
CA GLY A 219 14.86 -0.35 7.29
C GLY A 219 13.59 0.45 6.96
N VAL A 220 13.64 1.73 7.28
CA VAL A 220 12.70 2.77 6.84
C VAL A 220 13.48 3.86 6.11
N PRO A 221 12.86 4.67 5.23
CA PRO A 221 13.55 5.77 4.57
C PRO A 221 14.18 6.74 5.58
N GLY A 222 15.35 7.29 5.23
CA GLY A 222 15.90 8.41 5.98
C GLY A 222 14.93 9.58 5.97
N THR A 223 14.82 10.31 7.08
CA THR A 223 13.93 11.47 7.15
C THR A 223 14.67 12.70 7.68
N THR A 224 14.39 13.86 7.08
CA THR A 224 14.98 15.14 7.52
C THR A 224 14.29 15.69 8.79
N SER A 225 13.03 15.32 9.00
CA SER A 225 12.24 15.66 10.19
C SER A 225 11.76 14.38 10.89
N ASN A 226 10.46 14.22 11.05
CA ASN A 226 9.85 13.02 11.61
C ASN A 226 9.35 12.08 10.49
N GLY A 227 9.16 10.81 10.84
CA GLY A 227 8.50 9.81 10.01
C GLY A 227 7.46 9.03 10.81
N ASN A 228 6.56 8.36 10.11
CA ASN A 228 5.54 7.51 10.73
C ASN A 228 5.36 6.23 9.92
N LEU A 229 5.18 5.11 10.61
CA LEU A 229 4.70 3.86 10.07
C LEU A 229 3.44 3.47 10.83
N HIS A 230 2.31 3.47 10.15
CA HIS A 230 1.01 3.12 10.71
C HIS A 230 0.44 1.89 10.00
N VAL A 231 0.06 0.89 10.77
CA VAL A 231 -0.62 -0.32 10.28
C VAL A 231 -1.99 -0.42 10.95
N THR A 232 -3.03 -0.51 10.14
CA THR A 232 -4.38 -0.80 10.61
C THR A 232 -4.68 -2.28 10.37
N LEU A 233 -4.98 -3.02 11.45
CA LEU A 233 -5.47 -4.39 11.32
C LEU A 233 -6.88 -4.37 10.75
N GLY A 234 -7.11 -5.14 9.70
CA GLY A 234 -8.42 -5.19 9.03
C GLY A 234 -8.54 -6.46 8.19
N ASP A 235 -9.78 -6.85 7.93
CA ASP A 235 -10.11 -8.10 7.21
C ASP A 235 -10.38 -7.86 5.71
N SER A 236 -10.30 -6.60 5.26
CA SER A 236 -10.57 -6.25 3.86
C SER A 236 -9.40 -6.62 2.95
N VAL A 237 -9.58 -7.63 2.15
CA VAL A 237 -8.61 -8.02 1.11
C VAL A 237 -8.34 -6.83 0.16
N GLY A 238 -7.07 -6.51 0.01
CA GLY A 238 -6.62 -5.43 -0.88
C GLY A 238 -6.88 -4.01 -0.36
N SER A 239 -7.14 -3.82 0.93
CA SER A 239 -7.06 -2.50 1.56
C SER A 239 -5.61 -2.08 1.72
N LEU A 240 -5.35 -0.77 1.59
CA LEU A 240 -4.01 -0.20 1.78
C LEU A 240 -3.80 0.07 3.28
N ASN A 241 -3.61 -1.00 4.05
CA ASN A 241 -3.61 -0.98 5.51
C ASN A 241 -2.28 -0.53 6.14
N THR A 242 -1.22 -0.44 5.36
CA THR A 242 0.07 0.08 5.80
C THR A 242 0.30 1.44 5.18
N VAL A 243 0.60 2.42 6.02
CA VAL A 243 0.96 3.79 5.62
C VAL A 243 2.33 4.10 6.20
N ILE A 244 3.27 4.51 5.35
CA ILE A 244 4.59 5.00 5.77
C ILE A 244 4.78 6.38 5.17
N ALA A 245 5.07 7.37 6.01
CA ALA A 245 5.29 8.74 5.58
C ALA A 245 6.60 9.29 6.16
N TRP A 246 7.30 10.10 5.36
CA TRP A 246 8.56 10.71 5.76
C TRP A 246 8.79 12.01 5.00
N GLN A 247 9.74 12.80 5.47
CA GLN A 247 10.16 14.03 4.81
C GLN A 247 11.58 13.88 4.25
N ASP A 248 11.76 14.28 3.00
CA ASP A 248 13.07 14.38 2.35
C ASP A 248 13.29 15.83 1.85
N GLY A 249 14.15 16.55 2.55
CA GLY A 249 14.34 17.99 2.32
C GLY A 249 13.02 18.76 2.56
N LYS A 250 12.52 19.40 1.50
CA LYS A 250 11.24 20.12 1.50
C LYS A 250 10.07 19.29 1.00
N ASN A 251 10.32 18.07 0.53
CA ASN A 251 9.29 17.20 -0.01
C ASN A 251 8.80 16.23 1.07
N VAL A 252 7.52 15.93 1.04
CA VAL A 252 6.92 14.90 1.90
C VAL A 252 6.46 13.75 1.03
N TYR A 253 6.82 12.57 1.45
CA TYR A 253 6.46 11.32 0.79
C TYR A 253 5.54 10.49 1.67
N GLN A 254 4.62 9.77 1.04
CA GLN A 254 3.78 8.78 1.69
C GLN A 254 3.59 7.58 0.77
N ILE A 255 3.86 6.37 1.27
CA ILE A 255 3.43 5.14 0.64
C ILE A 255 2.26 4.55 1.41
N LYS A 256 1.24 4.11 0.70
CA LYS A 256 0.16 3.26 1.21
C LYS A 256 0.25 1.92 0.50
N ALA A 257 0.27 0.81 1.23
CA ALA A 257 0.36 -0.52 0.64
C ALA A 257 -0.56 -1.52 1.35
N HIS A 258 -0.92 -2.59 0.64
CA HIS A 258 -1.75 -3.65 1.19
C HIS A 258 -1.04 -4.44 2.30
N ASP A 259 0.29 -4.44 2.29
CA ASP A 259 1.12 -5.19 3.23
C ASP A 259 2.39 -4.42 3.59
N THR A 260 2.85 -4.59 4.83
CA THR A 260 4.02 -3.88 5.37
C THR A 260 5.32 -4.34 4.72
N GLU A 261 5.47 -5.63 4.45
CA GLU A 261 6.70 -6.15 3.82
C GLU A 261 6.84 -5.63 2.39
N THR A 262 5.73 -5.59 1.63
CA THR A 262 5.67 -4.99 0.30
C THR A 262 6.09 -3.52 0.34
N ALA A 263 5.51 -2.72 1.24
CA ALA A 263 5.87 -1.32 1.40
C ALA A 263 7.38 -1.13 1.68
N LEU A 264 7.92 -1.87 2.66
CA LEU A 264 9.32 -1.74 3.06
C LEU A 264 10.28 -2.21 1.97
N LYS A 265 9.98 -3.27 1.22
CA LYS A 265 10.77 -3.70 0.06
C LYS A 265 10.81 -2.64 -1.05
N MET A 266 9.68 -2.01 -1.33
CA MET A 266 9.61 -0.89 -2.28
C MET A 266 10.48 0.27 -1.79
N LEU A 267 10.33 0.68 -0.53
CA LEU A 267 11.05 1.81 0.06
C LEU A 267 12.57 1.55 0.17
N ALA A 268 12.99 0.33 0.45
CA ALA A 268 14.41 -0.05 0.46
C ALA A 268 15.07 0.03 -0.92
N SER A 269 14.28 0.19 -1.98
CA SER A 269 14.75 0.27 -3.37
C SER A 269 14.63 1.67 -3.99
N LEU A 270 14.28 2.70 -3.19
CA LEU A 270 14.12 4.08 -3.66
C LEU A 270 15.44 4.63 -4.25
N LYS A 271 15.31 5.31 -5.40
CA LYS A 271 16.40 6.03 -6.06
C LYS A 271 15.88 7.29 -6.73
#